data_9ff34f8d920d2411164a41839b00b74c
#
_entry.id   9ff34f8d920d2411164a41839b00b74c
#
_cell.length_a   1.000
_cell.length_b   1.000
_cell.length_c   1.000
_cell.angle_alpha   90.00
_cell.angle_beta   90.00
_cell.angle_gamma   90.00
#
_symmetry.space_group_name_H-M   'P 1'
#
loop_
_entity.id
_entity.type
_entity.pdbx_description
1 polymer ?
#
loop_
_entity_poly.entity_id
_entity_poly.type
_entity_poly.pdbx_seq_one_letter_code
_entity_poly.pdbx_strand_id
1 'polypeptide(L)'
;MPAAAGCCFNNQILPSFAPLYSELAFFPMSTAPHLTIYDTTLRDGAQGEGVHFSLSDKLRLAERLASYGLHYVEGGWPGSNDKDRDFFAEAKKLRWTSCKLAAFGSTRRPNTETSNDSQVRLLLEAETPVVTIFGKSWLLHVEKVLRTTPTENLRMISDTVALLKKEGRETIYDAEHFFDGYSADSDYALRTLEAAAEAGADYLVLCETNGGRLPSEISTIVRAVQTRFPKLKLGIHTHNDCGLGVANAVAAVQEGALQVQGTINGYGERTGNCNLTTLLPLLELKLGKKVLPQGNLRQLSELSAFVDELANLHHDPRAPFVGRTAFAHKGGMHVNAVNKLAASFEHIEPASVGNSQRILVGELSGGANVMMKARELGVTIDEKSAQTRAILARIKKLEKDGYEFEAADASFELLVRRSLEKIPAPFQIESYEVKVVRSRPTARETSHAKIAVRIGKKVQKTSARGDGPVNALDAALRKALLPSFPSLRRMKLIDYKVRIVSSRGGTAARIRVLVESSDGAREWGTVGVSTNILEASALALTDSLSYFLLPRPT
;
A
#
# COMPACT_ATOMS: atom_id res chain seq x y z
N MET A 1 -52.33 -53.60 -0.08
CA MET A 1 -51.56 -53.81 -1.32
C MET A 1 -52.06 -52.85 -2.36
N PRO A 2 -51.23 -51.96 -2.88
CA PRO A 2 -50.47 -52.18 -4.10
C PRO A 2 -49.02 -51.62 -3.98
N ALA A 3 -48.18 -52.30 -4.60
CA ALA A 3 -47.04 -52.19 -5.49
C ALA A 3 -46.12 -50.94 -5.38
N ALA A 4 -44.86 -51.23 -5.10
CA ALA A 4 -43.69 -50.33 -5.18
C ALA A 4 -43.37 -49.97 -6.64
N ALA A 5 -43.24 -48.67 -6.92
CA ALA A 5 -42.65 -48.17 -8.17
C ALA A 5 -41.20 -47.74 -7.90
N GLY A 6 -40.24 -48.43 -8.48
CA GLY A 6 -38.82 -48.10 -8.45
C GLY A 6 -38.55 -46.85 -9.29
N CYS A 7 -37.88 -45.89 -8.70
CA CYS A 7 -37.30 -44.72 -9.38
C CYS A 7 -35.88 -45.06 -9.83
N CYS A 8 -35.69 -45.26 -11.14
CA CYS A 8 -34.38 -45.29 -11.79
C CYS A 8 -33.75 -43.90 -11.74
N PHE A 9 -32.63 -43.76 -11.04
CA PHE A 9 -31.77 -42.59 -11.15
C PHE A 9 -31.01 -42.64 -12.48
N ASN A 10 -31.39 -41.76 -13.38
CA ASN A 10 -30.67 -41.49 -14.61
C ASN A 10 -29.37 -40.73 -14.27
N ASN A 11 -28.23 -41.35 -14.53
CA ASN A 11 -26.91 -40.71 -14.50
C ASN A 11 -26.82 -39.72 -15.67
N GLN A 12 -27.27 -38.49 -15.50
CA GLN A 12 -26.89 -37.39 -16.38
C GLN A 12 -25.53 -36.87 -15.97
N ILE A 13 -24.54 -37.14 -16.81
CA ILE A 13 -23.19 -36.55 -16.80
C ILE A 13 -23.37 -35.05 -16.95
N LEU A 14 -23.05 -34.30 -15.89
CA LEU A 14 -22.94 -32.83 -15.92
C LEU A 14 -21.84 -32.45 -16.90
N PRO A 15 -22.05 -31.46 -17.78
CA PRO A 15 -21.01 -30.99 -18.68
C PRO A 15 -19.88 -30.37 -17.88
N SER A 16 -18.63 -30.66 -18.28
CA SER A 16 -17.42 -30.09 -17.77
C SER A 16 -17.48 -28.57 -17.87
N PHE A 17 -17.45 -27.88 -16.73
CA PHE A 17 -17.25 -26.43 -16.71
C PHE A 17 -15.81 -26.13 -17.19
N ALA A 18 -15.70 -25.73 -18.46
CA ALA A 18 -14.52 -25.02 -18.95
C ALA A 18 -14.35 -23.69 -18.14
N PRO A 19 -13.13 -23.20 -17.94
CA PRO A 19 -12.90 -22.06 -17.09
C PRO A 19 -13.62 -20.82 -17.65
N LEU A 20 -14.41 -20.17 -16.83
CA LEU A 20 -15.21 -18.96 -17.11
C LEU A 20 -14.41 -17.72 -17.57
N TYR A 21 -13.14 -17.88 -17.88
CA TYR A 21 -12.23 -16.81 -18.29
C TYR A 21 -11.78 -16.87 -19.76
N SER A 22 -12.29 -17.79 -20.59
CA SER A 22 -11.78 -17.99 -21.95
C SER A 22 -12.66 -17.52 -23.10
N GLU A 23 -13.80 -16.85 -22.87
CA GLU A 23 -14.59 -16.24 -23.94
C GLU A 23 -14.93 -14.77 -23.64
N LEU A 24 -13.89 -13.92 -23.55
CA LEU A 24 -14.06 -12.53 -23.91
C LEU A 24 -13.87 -12.44 -25.43
N ALA A 25 -14.99 -12.29 -26.13
CA ALA A 25 -15.04 -12.07 -27.56
C ALA A 25 -14.01 -11.01 -27.96
N PHE A 26 -13.25 -11.31 -29.01
CA PHE A 26 -12.46 -10.35 -29.76
C PHE A 26 -13.41 -9.28 -30.31
N PHE A 27 -13.61 -8.19 -29.56
CA PHE A 27 -14.17 -6.98 -30.12
C PHE A 27 -13.06 -6.31 -30.95
N PRO A 28 -13.38 -5.83 -32.18
CA PRO A 28 -12.43 -5.10 -33.00
C PRO A 28 -11.95 -3.89 -32.22
N MET A 29 -10.68 -3.51 -32.38
CA MET A 29 -10.06 -2.34 -31.75
C MET A 29 -10.97 -1.13 -31.99
N SER A 30 -11.74 -0.79 -30.98
CA SER A 30 -12.57 0.42 -30.96
C SER A 30 -11.62 1.62 -30.97
N THR A 31 -11.88 2.57 -31.85
CA THR A 31 -11.32 3.91 -31.83
C THR A 31 -11.86 4.76 -30.65
N ALA A 32 -12.28 4.10 -29.57
CA ALA A 32 -12.75 4.77 -28.35
C ALA A 32 -11.59 5.56 -27.74
N PRO A 33 -11.85 6.79 -27.29
CA PRO A 33 -10.83 7.62 -26.67
C PRO A 33 -10.21 6.92 -25.47
N HIS A 34 -8.88 6.94 -25.40
CA HIS A 34 -8.09 6.19 -24.42
C HIS A 34 -8.21 6.86 -23.04
N LEU A 35 -8.56 6.10 -22.01
CA LEU A 35 -8.56 6.56 -20.62
C LEU A 35 -7.11 6.79 -20.16
N THR A 36 -6.82 7.96 -19.62
CA THR A 36 -5.48 8.33 -19.15
C THR A 36 -5.42 8.44 -17.64
N ILE A 37 -4.27 8.06 -17.08
CA ILE A 37 -3.98 8.17 -15.64
C ILE A 37 -2.98 9.29 -15.43
N TYR A 38 -3.33 10.20 -14.53
CA TYR A 38 -2.55 11.36 -14.15
C TYR A 38 -2.15 11.21 -12.67
N ASP A 39 -0.87 11.05 -12.42
CA ASP A 39 -0.34 10.91 -11.05
C ASP A 39 0.02 12.28 -10.48
N THR A 40 -0.49 12.58 -9.30
CA THR A 40 -0.19 13.80 -8.54
C THR A 40 0.50 13.50 -7.20
N THR A 41 1.14 12.34 -7.05
CA THR A 41 1.83 11.94 -5.81
C THR A 41 2.90 12.94 -5.40
N LEU A 42 3.66 13.49 -6.36
CA LEU A 42 4.76 14.43 -6.09
C LEU A 42 4.30 15.85 -5.75
N ARG A 43 3.04 16.22 -6.03
CA ARG A 43 2.48 17.52 -5.70
C ARG A 43 1.41 17.41 -4.63
N ASP A 44 0.21 16.92 -4.96
CA ASP A 44 -0.93 16.80 -4.05
C ASP A 44 -0.66 15.75 -2.95
N GLY A 45 -0.09 14.61 -3.35
CA GLY A 45 0.34 13.57 -2.42
C GLY A 45 1.33 14.09 -1.37
N ALA A 46 2.25 14.96 -1.77
CA ALA A 46 3.23 15.57 -0.86
C ALA A 46 2.63 16.60 0.12
N GLN A 47 1.34 16.95 -0.01
CA GLN A 47 0.62 17.77 0.96
C GLN A 47 0.04 16.96 2.12
N GLY A 48 0.14 15.62 2.07
CA GLY A 48 -0.29 14.73 3.15
C GLY A 48 0.57 14.91 4.41
N GLU A 49 -0.07 14.82 5.58
CA GLU A 49 0.64 14.88 6.85
C GLU A 49 1.68 13.74 6.94
N GLY A 50 2.92 14.08 7.27
CA GLY A 50 4.03 13.12 7.38
C GLY A 50 4.65 12.68 6.06
N VAL A 51 4.16 13.14 4.91
CA VAL A 51 4.71 12.82 3.58
C VAL A 51 5.74 13.87 3.18
N HIS A 52 7.00 13.46 3.10
CA HIS A 52 8.10 14.35 2.72
C HIS A 52 9.00 13.68 1.69
N PHE A 53 9.14 14.31 0.53
CA PHE A 53 10.10 13.91 -0.50
C PHE A 53 11.21 14.93 -0.61
N SER A 54 12.47 14.49 -0.57
CA SER A 54 13.60 15.32 -0.97
C SER A 54 13.59 15.54 -2.50
N LEU A 55 14.44 16.42 -3.01
CA LEU A 55 14.59 16.59 -4.46
C LEU A 55 14.99 15.29 -5.14
N SER A 56 15.93 14.54 -4.55
CA SER A 56 16.38 13.25 -5.08
C SER A 56 15.27 12.20 -5.07
N ASP A 57 14.41 12.17 -4.03
CA ASP A 57 13.28 11.25 -3.96
C ASP A 57 12.22 11.59 -5.00
N LYS A 58 11.92 12.88 -5.22
CA LYS A 58 11.01 13.32 -6.28
C LYS A 58 11.49 12.87 -7.66
N LEU A 59 12.78 13.00 -7.97
CA LEU A 59 13.35 12.58 -9.24
C LEU A 59 13.27 11.04 -9.41
N ARG A 60 13.68 10.28 -8.41
CA ARG A 60 13.60 8.81 -8.42
C ARG A 60 12.16 8.33 -8.58
N LEU A 61 11.22 8.96 -7.87
CA LEU A 61 9.81 8.60 -7.96
C LEU A 61 9.24 8.94 -9.34
N ALA A 62 9.56 10.12 -9.88
CA ALA A 62 9.14 10.53 -11.23
C ALA A 62 9.60 9.53 -12.30
N GLU A 63 10.86 9.09 -12.26
CA GLU A 63 11.40 8.05 -13.16
C GLU A 63 10.67 6.71 -12.98
N ARG A 64 10.39 6.31 -11.73
CA ARG A 64 9.69 5.06 -11.44
C ARG A 64 8.25 5.08 -11.96
N LEU A 65 7.51 6.18 -11.75
CA LEU A 65 6.15 6.37 -12.24
C LEU A 65 6.09 6.38 -13.77
N ALA A 66 7.03 7.08 -14.41
CA ALA A 66 7.15 7.10 -15.87
C ALA A 66 7.45 5.70 -16.44
N SER A 67 8.40 4.97 -15.84
CA SER A 67 8.74 3.60 -16.26
C SER A 67 7.62 2.59 -15.99
N TYR A 68 6.80 2.83 -14.97
CA TYR A 68 5.61 2.04 -14.69
C TYR A 68 4.52 2.21 -15.77
N GLY A 69 4.59 3.28 -16.56
CA GLY A 69 3.72 3.51 -17.71
C GLY A 69 2.51 4.38 -17.42
N LEU A 70 2.57 5.25 -16.42
CA LEU A 70 1.57 6.29 -16.23
C LEU A 70 1.64 7.31 -17.36
N HIS A 71 0.51 7.93 -17.69
CA HIS A 71 0.43 8.85 -18.83
C HIS A 71 0.95 10.25 -18.49
N TYR A 72 0.69 10.69 -17.25
CA TYR A 72 1.13 11.99 -16.74
C TYR A 72 1.68 11.85 -15.33
N VAL A 73 2.72 12.62 -15.04
CA VAL A 73 3.27 12.82 -13.69
C VAL A 73 3.33 14.32 -13.40
N GLU A 74 2.65 14.74 -12.35
CA GLU A 74 2.65 16.12 -11.90
C GLU A 74 3.81 16.35 -10.95
N GLY A 75 4.81 17.08 -11.42
CA GLY A 75 6.07 17.24 -10.70
C GLY A 75 6.02 18.18 -9.50
N GLY A 76 5.09 19.13 -9.48
CA GLY A 76 4.99 20.11 -8.41
C GLY A 76 4.44 21.45 -8.89
N TRP A 77 4.48 22.45 -8.01
CA TRP A 77 4.08 23.83 -8.29
C TRP A 77 5.32 24.75 -8.27
N PRO A 78 5.90 25.08 -9.44
CA PRO A 78 7.18 25.84 -9.51
C PRO A 78 7.11 27.21 -8.86
N GLY A 79 5.91 27.80 -8.74
CA GLY A 79 5.68 29.08 -8.07
C GLY A 79 5.48 29.00 -6.56
N SER A 80 5.39 27.82 -5.97
CA SER A 80 5.11 27.69 -4.53
C SER A 80 6.36 27.60 -3.66
N ASN A 81 7.43 26.94 -4.12
CA ASN A 81 8.66 26.75 -3.37
C ASN A 81 9.87 26.45 -4.27
N ASP A 82 11.08 26.67 -3.72
CA ASP A 82 12.35 26.48 -4.44
C ASP A 82 12.60 25.02 -4.83
N LYS A 83 12.24 24.07 -3.97
CA LYS A 83 12.41 22.64 -4.25
C LYS A 83 11.67 22.19 -5.50
N ASP A 84 10.45 22.66 -5.71
CA ASP A 84 9.67 22.33 -6.91
C ASP A 84 10.28 22.99 -8.15
N ARG A 85 10.79 24.22 -8.03
CA ARG A 85 11.53 24.87 -9.12
C ARG A 85 12.80 24.08 -9.49
N ASP A 86 13.58 23.67 -8.50
CA ASP A 86 14.80 22.87 -8.70
C ASP A 86 14.45 21.48 -9.29
N PHE A 87 13.32 20.89 -8.89
CA PHE A 87 12.84 19.65 -9.47
C PHE A 87 12.65 19.78 -11.00
N PHE A 88 11.96 20.82 -11.48
CA PHE A 88 11.76 21.01 -12.92
C PHE A 88 13.07 21.25 -13.65
N ALA A 89 14.03 21.98 -13.05
CA ALA A 89 15.34 22.19 -13.64
C ALA A 89 16.12 20.86 -13.83
N GLU A 90 16.06 19.96 -12.85
CA GLU A 90 16.71 18.65 -12.93
C GLU A 90 15.93 17.63 -13.78
N ALA A 91 14.59 17.65 -13.71
CA ALA A 91 13.71 16.74 -14.44
C ALA A 91 13.83 16.88 -15.98
N LYS A 92 14.30 18.03 -16.50
CA LYS A 92 14.64 18.20 -17.92
C LYS A 92 15.74 17.23 -18.41
N LYS A 93 16.58 16.73 -17.49
CA LYS A 93 17.66 15.77 -17.79
C LYS A 93 17.16 14.34 -17.84
N LEU A 94 15.96 14.07 -17.32
CA LEU A 94 15.34 12.75 -17.31
C LEU A 94 14.73 12.40 -18.67
N ARG A 95 14.63 11.10 -18.93
CA ARG A 95 14.08 10.59 -20.18
C ARG A 95 12.57 10.32 -20.06
N TRP A 96 11.76 11.18 -20.66
CA TRP A 96 10.30 11.08 -20.73
C TRP A 96 9.86 10.46 -22.06
N THR A 97 9.71 9.13 -22.13
CA THR A 97 9.41 8.43 -23.40
C THR A 97 7.92 8.29 -23.68
N SER A 98 7.15 7.82 -22.71
CA SER A 98 5.70 7.55 -22.83
C SER A 98 4.86 8.31 -21.81
N CYS A 99 5.50 8.93 -20.82
CA CYS A 99 4.88 9.72 -19.78
C CYS A 99 5.16 11.20 -20.04
N LYS A 100 4.19 12.06 -19.79
CA LYS A 100 4.32 13.51 -19.88
C LYS A 100 4.49 14.12 -18.49
N LEU A 101 5.53 14.94 -18.31
CA LEU A 101 5.69 15.74 -17.11
C LEU A 101 4.77 16.94 -17.15
N ALA A 102 4.03 17.20 -16.07
CA ALA A 102 3.15 18.34 -15.92
C ALA A 102 3.62 19.28 -14.80
N ALA A 103 3.55 20.58 -15.03
CA ALA A 103 3.67 21.62 -14.00
C ALA A 103 2.28 22.05 -13.56
N PHE A 104 2.08 22.24 -12.26
CA PHE A 104 0.82 22.65 -11.67
C PHE A 104 0.87 24.09 -11.17
N GLY A 105 -0.25 24.81 -11.29
CA GLY A 105 -0.41 26.15 -10.72
C GLY A 105 -1.82 26.67 -10.80
N SER A 106 -2.02 27.94 -10.46
CA SER A 106 -3.31 28.62 -10.52
C SER A 106 -3.49 29.40 -11.80
N THR A 107 -4.72 29.80 -12.09
CA THR A 107 -5.01 30.91 -13.02
C THR A 107 -4.27 32.18 -12.58
N ARG A 108 -4.10 33.16 -13.49
CA ARG A 108 -3.56 34.47 -13.16
C ARG A 108 -4.31 35.13 -11.98
N ARG A 109 -3.68 36.08 -11.34
CA ARG A 109 -4.31 36.87 -10.26
C ARG A 109 -5.36 37.83 -10.82
N PRO A 110 -6.36 38.18 -9.99
CA PRO A 110 -7.36 39.20 -10.38
C PRO A 110 -6.69 40.52 -10.80
N ASN A 111 -7.24 41.15 -11.83
CA ASN A 111 -6.79 42.44 -12.34
C ASN A 111 -5.30 42.51 -12.74
N THR A 112 -4.67 41.37 -13.02
CA THR A 112 -3.29 41.28 -13.50
C THR A 112 -3.28 40.81 -14.93
N GLU A 113 -2.48 41.41 -15.79
CA GLU A 113 -2.29 40.93 -17.15
C GLU A 113 -1.57 39.57 -17.11
N THR A 114 -2.04 38.60 -17.88
CA THR A 114 -1.57 37.21 -17.81
C THR A 114 -0.08 37.08 -18.08
N SER A 115 0.46 37.83 -19.04
CA SER A 115 1.88 37.86 -19.38
C SER A 115 2.78 38.41 -18.25
N ASN A 116 2.19 39.23 -17.37
CA ASN A 116 2.88 39.86 -16.24
C ASN A 116 2.69 39.10 -14.92
N ASP A 117 1.84 38.06 -14.90
CA ASP A 117 1.62 37.28 -13.71
C ASP A 117 2.82 36.36 -13.41
N SER A 118 3.41 36.53 -12.23
CA SER A 118 4.63 35.79 -11.84
C SER A 118 4.41 34.28 -11.74
N GLN A 119 3.20 33.85 -11.35
CA GLN A 119 2.88 32.41 -11.24
C GLN A 119 2.79 31.77 -12.62
N VAL A 120 2.11 32.43 -13.55
CA VAL A 120 1.98 31.95 -14.93
C VAL A 120 3.36 31.92 -15.64
N ARG A 121 4.22 32.93 -15.40
CA ARG A 121 5.60 32.89 -15.91
C ARG A 121 6.39 31.68 -15.42
N LEU A 122 6.34 31.38 -14.13
CA LEU A 122 7.05 30.25 -13.56
C LEU A 122 6.56 28.90 -14.12
N LEU A 123 5.27 28.79 -14.47
CA LEU A 123 4.73 27.64 -15.19
C LEU A 123 5.36 27.47 -16.57
N LEU A 124 5.56 28.57 -17.30
CA LEU A 124 6.22 28.55 -18.62
C LEU A 124 7.73 28.26 -18.51
N GLU A 125 8.39 28.81 -17.50
CA GLU A 125 9.82 28.60 -17.20
C GLU A 125 10.13 27.15 -16.78
N ALA A 126 9.15 26.42 -16.26
CA ALA A 126 9.28 24.98 -16.00
C ALA A 126 9.53 24.16 -17.28
N GLU A 127 9.14 24.69 -18.45
CA GLU A 127 9.35 24.09 -19.77
C GLU A 127 8.76 22.67 -19.93
N THR A 128 7.71 22.37 -19.17
CA THR A 128 7.01 21.08 -19.27
C THR A 128 6.11 21.05 -20.50
N PRO A 129 5.91 19.88 -21.14
CA PRO A 129 4.97 19.75 -22.26
C PRO A 129 3.53 19.97 -21.83
N VAL A 130 3.21 19.75 -20.56
CA VAL A 130 1.86 19.86 -19.98
C VAL A 130 1.87 20.88 -18.85
N VAL A 131 0.85 21.70 -18.80
CA VAL A 131 0.57 22.60 -17.68
C VAL A 131 -0.85 22.36 -17.21
N THR A 132 -1.00 22.04 -15.93
CA THR A 132 -2.30 21.94 -15.26
C THR A 132 -2.51 23.19 -14.43
N ILE A 133 -3.64 23.87 -14.63
CA ILE A 133 -4.01 25.04 -13.84
C ILE A 133 -5.36 24.80 -13.16
N PHE A 134 -5.45 25.17 -11.89
CA PHE A 134 -6.75 25.21 -11.23
C PHE A 134 -7.38 26.61 -11.29
N GLY A 135 -8.71 26.64 -11.41
CA GLY A 135 -9.52 27.85 -11.27
C GLY A 135 -10.75 27.57 -10.42
N LYS A 136 -11.27 28.61 -9.79
CA LYS A 136 -12.41 28.49 -8.87
C LYS A 136 -13.73 28.32 -9.63
N SER A 137 -14.46 27.25 -9.35
CA SER A 137 -15.76 26.95 -9.96
C SER A 137 -16.93 27.12 -8.99
N TRP A 138 -16.68 27.56 -7.77
CA TRP A 138 -17.69 27.84 -6.74
C TRP A 138 -17.73 29.32 -6.39
N LEU A 139 -18.89 29.96 -6.56
CA LEU A 139 -19.08 31.42 -6.29
C LEU A 139 -18.61 31.81 -4.88
N LEU A 140 -18.86 30.97 -3.88
CA LEU A 140 -18.36 31.20 -2.53
C LEU A 140 -16.84 31.46 -2.50
N HIS A 141 -16.08 30.67 -3.26
CA HIS A 141 -14.62 30.83 -3.34
C HIS A 141 -14.23 32.07 -4.17
N VAL A 142 -14.94 32.35 -5.23
CA VAL A 142 -14.69 33.57 -6.06
C VAL A 142 -14.85 34.82 -5.23
N GLU A 143 -15.97 34.94 -4.52
CA GLU A 143 -16.31 36.15 -3.77
C GLU A 143 -15.58 36.28 -2.43
N LYS A 144 -15.44 35.18 -1.67
CA LYS A 144 -14.93 35.23 -0.29
C LYS A 144 -13.43 34.92 -0.20
N VAL A 145 -12.90 34.04 -1.05
CA VAL A 145 -11.47 33.63 -1.04
C VAL A 145 -10.66 34.48 -2.00
N LEU A 146 -11.03 34.49 -3.30
CA LEU A 146 -10.35 35.35 -4.31
C LEU A 146 -10.70 36.84 -4.16
N ARG A 147 -11.84 37.14 -3.57
CA ARG A 147 -12.37 38.52 -3.42
C ARG A 147 -12.44 39.25 -4.73
N THR A 148 -12.99 38.58 -5.74
CA THR A 148 -13.14 39.12 -7.09
C THR A 148 -14.57 38.89 -7.61
N THR A 149 -14.85 39.38 -8.83
CA THR A 149 -16.16 39.20 -9.44
C THR A 149 -16.24 37.91 -10.25
N PRO A 150 -17.43 37.31 -10.41
CA PRO A 150 -17.62 36.14 -11.26
C PRO A 150 -17.10 36.36 -12.70
N THR A 151 -17.32 37.54 -13.27
CA THR A 151 -16.85 37.90 -14.63
C THR A 151 -15.33 37.92 -14.71
N GLU A 152 -14.67 38.50 -13.71
CA GLU A 152 -13.19 38.51 -13.68
C GLU A 152 -12.63 37.10 -13.51
N ASN A 153 -13.23 36.23 -12.66
CA ASN A 153 -12.79 34.86 -12.53
C ASN A 153 -12.89 34.08 -13.86
N LEU A 154 -13.98 34.28 -14.64
CA LEU A 154 -14.08 33.67 -15.97
C LEU A 154 -12.98 34.15 -16.91
N ARG A 155 -12.63 35.46 -16.87
CA ARG A 155 -11.50 36.01 -17.62
C ARG A 155 -10.16 35.41 -17.17
N MET A 156 -9.94 35.28 -15.86
CA MET A 156 -8.72 34.66 -15.32
C MET A 156 -8.53 33.26 -15.89
N ILE A 157 -9.58 32.47 -15.97
CA ILE A 157 -9.56 31.12 -16.55
C ILE A 157 -9.23 31.22 -18.06
N SER A 158 -10.04 31.94 -18.82
CA SER A 158 -9.91 32.07 -20.28
C SER A 158 -8.52 32.58 -20.68
N ASP A 159 -8.08 33.71 -20.10
CA ASP A 159 -6.81 34.36 -20.45
C ASP A 159 -5.61 33.46 -20.14
N THR A 160 -5.65 32.73 -19.02
CA THR A 160 -4.54 31.83 -18.63
C THR A 160 -4.46 30.63 -19.56
N VAL A 161 -5.59 29.98 -19.85
CA VAL A 161 -5.62 28.85 -20.80
C VAL A 161 -5.17 29.33 -22.18
N ALA A 162 -5.67 30.45 -22.69
CA ALA A 162 -5.31 30.98 -24.00
C ALA A 162 -3.80 31.27 -24.12
N LEU A 163 -3.18 31.84 -23.08
CA LEU A 163 -1.73 32.08 -23.06
C LEU A 163 -0.95 30.76 -23.11
N LEU A 164 -1.28 29.80 -22.27
CA LEU A 164 -0.59 28.48 -22.23
C LEU A 164 -0.74 27.75 -23.57
N LYS A 165 -1.89 27.80 -24.19
CA LYS A 165 -2.11 27.22 -25.54
C LYS A 165 -1.30 27.96 -26.60
N LYS A 166 -1.21 29.28 -26.55
CA LYS A 166 -0.38 30.08 -27.46
C LYS A 166 1.11 29.71 -27.32
N GLU A 167 1.56 29.41 -26.11
CA GLU A 167 2.92 28.97 -25.83
C GLU A 167 3.13 27.45 -26.12
N GLY A 168 2.17 26.81 -26.80
CA GLY A 168 2.26 25.42 -27.27
C GLY A 168 2.14 24.36 -26.19
N ARG A 169 1.60 24.68 -25.00
CA ARG A 169 1.44 23.71 -23.92
C ARG A 169 0.14 22.92 -24.08
N GLU A 170 0.20 21.61 -23.80
CA GLU A 170 -1.02 20.87 -23.48
C GLU A 170 -1.55 21.42 -22.16
N THR A 171 -2.79 21.90 -22.14
CA THR A 171 -3.36 22.62 -21.01
C THR A 171 -4.50 21.84 -20.39
N ILE A 172 -4.36 21.48 -19.13
CA ILE A 172 -5.39 20.82 -18.32
C ILE A 172 -5.97 21.87 -17.38
N TYR A 173 -7.29 21.98 -17.37
CA TYR A 173 -8.01 22.87 -16.47
C TYR A 173 -8.69 22.06 -15.36
N ASP A 174 -8.23 22.24 -14.12
CA ASP A 174 -8.82 21.68 -12.92
C ASP A 174 -9.87 22.65 -12.37
N ALA A 175 -11.15 22.30 -12.53
CA ALA A 175 -12.28 23.06 -12.02
C ALA A 175 -12.43 22.81 -10.51
N GLU A 176 -11.67 23.55 -9.71
CA GLU A 176 -11.58 23.34 -8.25
C GLU A 176 -12.93 23.59 -7.57
N HIS A 177 -13.33 22.69 -6.66
CA HIS A 177 -14.66 22.65 -6.02
C HIS A 177 -15.83 22.59 -7.00
N PHE A 178 -15.66 21.93 -8.15
CA PHE A 178 -16.69 21.89 -9.19
C PHE A 178 -18.02 21.33 -8.67
N PHE A 179 -17.98 20.22 -7.95
CA PHE A 179 -19.20 19.57 -7.46
C PHE A 179 -19.94 20.40 -6.41
N ASP A 180 -19.23 21.14 -5.56
CA ASP A 180 -19.83 22.08 -4.61
C ASP A 180 -20.41 23.28 -5.33
N GLY A 181 -19.64 23.84 -6.27
CA GLY A 181 -20.09 24.94 -7.13
C GLY A 181 -21.32 24.58 -7.93
N TYR A 182 -21.32 23.41 -8.57
CA TYR A 182 -22.45 22.91 -9.38
C TYR A 182 -23.73 22.73 -8.54
N SER A 183 -23.58 22.23 -7.33
CA SER A 183 -24.75 22.07 -6.43
C SER A 183 -25.28 23.40 -5.90
N ALA A 184 -24.42 24.40 -5.75
CA ALA A 184 -24.81 25.73 -5.29
C ALA A 184 -25.36 26.61 -6.44
N ASP A 185 -24.71 26.59 -7.60
CA ASP A 185 -25.06 27.34 -8.82
C ASP A 185 -24.49 26.60 -10.03
N SER A 186 -25.30 25.73 -10.64
CA SER A 186 -24.90 24.92 -11.78
C SER A 186 -24.56 25.74 -13.03
N ASP A 187 -25.25 26.86 -13.24
CA ASP A 187 -25.02 27.72 -14.39
C ASP A 187 -23.62 28.35 -14.34
N TYR A 188 -23.25 28.88 -13.17
CA TYR A 188 -21.92 29.46 -12.99
C TYR A 188 -20.81 28.39 -13.09
N ALA A 189 -20.97 27.24 -12.45
CA ALA A 189 -19.99 26.16 -12.51
C ALA A 189 -19.78 25.70 -13.97
N LEU A 190 -20.84 25.56 -14.77
CA LEU A 190 -20.74 25.23 -16.20
C LEU A 190 -20.04 26.31 -17.01
N ARG A 191 -20.29 27.58 -16.71
CA ARG A 191 -19.61 28.70 -17.38
C ARG A 191 -18.10 28.72 -17.14
N THR A 192 -17.61 28.21 -15.99
CA THR A 192 -16.17 28.08 -15.78
C THR A 192 -15.54 27.02 -16.69
N LEU A 193 -16.27 25.93 -17.00
CA LEU A 193 -15.84 24.94 -17.98
C LEU A 193 -15.91 25.52 -19.41
N GLU A 194 -16.95 26.26 -19.76
CA GLU A 194 -17.07 26.95 -21.06
C GLU A 194 -15.89 27.89 -21.30
N ALA A 195 -15.54 28.71 -20.30
CA ALA A 195 -14.44 29.67 -20.42
C ALA A 195 -13.08 28.95 -20.68
N ALA A 196 -12.83 27.83 -20.05
CA ALA A 196 -11.63 27.03 -20.29
C ALA A 196 -11.66 26.32 -21.65
N ALA A 197 -12.82 25.76 -22.03
CA ALA A 197 -13.00 25.06 -23.30
C ALA A 197 -12.83 25.97 -24.50
N GLU A 198 -13.48 27.15 -24.48
CA GLU A 198 -13.40 28.17 -25.57
C GLU A 198 -11.97 28.70 -25.72
N ALA A 199 -11.21 28.77 -24.62
CA ALA A 199 -9.80 29.14 -24.62
C ALA A 199 -8.87 28.00 -25.11
N GLY A 200 -9.40 26.78 -25.31
CA GLY A 200 -8.69 25.68 -25.93
C GLY A 200 -8.08 24.68 -24.96
N ALA A 201 -8.57 24.56 -23.72
CA ALA A 201 -8.11 23.51 -22.78
C ALA A 201 -8.26 22.11 -23.39
N ASP A 202 -7.27 21.24 -23.20
CA ASP A 202 -7.24 19.87 -23.74
C ASP A 202 -8.06 18.90 -22.86
N TYR A 203 -8.10 19.13 -21.56
CA TYR A 203 -8.93 18.41 -20.58
C TYR A 203 -9.61 19.39 -19.62
N LEU A 204 -10.83 19.07 -19.26
CA LEU A 204 -11.59 19.74 -18.20
C LEU A 204 -11.79 18.75 -17.06
N VAL A 205 -11.08 18.95 -15.96
CA VAL A 205 -11.09 18.05 -14.82
C VAL A 205 -12.07 18.56 -13.76
N LEU A 206 -13.06 17.74 -13.44
CA LEU A 206 -14.04 18.05 -12.42
C LEU A 206 -13.46 17.65 -11.06
N CYS A 207 -13.20 18.63 -10.17
CA CYS A 207 -12.58 18.37 -8.88
C CYS A 207 -13.64 18.24 -7.78
N GLU A 208 -13.66 17.06 -7.16
CA GLU A 208 -14.39 16.78 -5.93
C GLU A 208 -13.46 17.04 -4.74
N THR A 209 -13.22 18.34 -4.49
CA THR A 209 -12.17 18.85 -3.61
C THR A 209 -12.44 18.60 -2.13
N ASN A 210 -13.72 18.58 -1.71
CA ASN A 210 -14.11 18.36 -0.31
C ASN A 210 -14.20 16.88 0.09
N GLY A 211 -14.18 15.93 -0.86
CA GLY A 211 -14.28 14.50 -0.59
C GLY A 211 -15.62 14.04 -0.02
N GLY A 212 -16.69 14.85 -0.20
CA GLY A 212 -17.97 14.65 0.47
C GLY A 212 -19.11 14.08 -0.39
N ARG A 213 -18.90 13.87 -1.70
CA ARG A 213 -19.96 13.44 -2.62
C ARG A 213 -20.13 11.93 -2.67
N LEU A 214 -21.38 11.51 -2.88
CA LEU A 214 -21.69 10.11 -3.13
C LEU A 214 -21.47 9.74 -4.62
N PRO A 215 -21.15 8.48 -4.96
CA PRO A 215 -20.97 8.07 -6.35
C PRO A 215 -22.16 8.33 -7.27
N SER A 216 -23.38 8.27 -6.73
CA SER A 216 -24.60 8.59 -7.48
C SER A 216 -24.71 10.07 -7.86
N GLU A 217 -24.24 10.97 -7.00
CA GLU A 217 -24.19 12.41 -7.28
C GLU A 217 -23.12 12.69 -8.36
N ILE A 218 -21.93 12.05 -8.23
CA ILE A 218 -20.88 12.12 -9.24
C ILE A 218 -21.41 11.68 -10.60
N SER A 219 -22.02 10.48 -10.69
CA SER A 219 -22.60 10.00 -11.95
C SER A 219 -23.62 10.98 -12.55
N THR A 220 -24.49 11.53 -11.72
CA THR A 220 -25.52 12.46 -12.18
C THR A 220 -24.91 13.73 -12.76
N ILE A 221 -23.96 14.34 -12.05
CA ILE A 221 -23.33 15.60 -12.45
C ILE A 221 -22.42 15.39 -13.67
N VAL A 222 -21.57 14.35 -13.67
CA VAL A 222 -20.68 14.05 -14.80
C VAL A 222 -21.49 13.80 -16.08
N ARG A 223 -22.59 13.03 -16.00
CA ARG A 223 -23.50 12.79 -17.12
C ARG A 223 -24.13 14.09 -17.64
N ALA A 224 -24.55 14.98 -16.75
CA ALA A 224 -25.09 16.27 -17.14
C ALA A 224 -24.04 17.13 -17.86
N VAL A 225 -22.80 17.18 -17.36
CA VAL A 225 -21.68 17.88 -18.00
C VAL A 225 -21.35 17.26 -19.36
N GLN A 226 -21.26 15.91 -19.44
CA GLN A 226 -20.98 15.21 -20.70
C GLN A 226 -22.07 15.44 -21.74
N THR A 227 -23.33 15.52 -21.33
CA THR A 227 -24.46 15.84 -22.20
C THR A 227 -24.37 17.28 -22.73
N ARG A 228 -23.98 18.22 -21.88
CA ARG A 228 -23.82 19.64 -22.25
C ARG A 228 -22.59 19.84 -23.17
N PHE A 229 -21.53 19.07 -22.96
CA PHE A 229 -20.25 19.21 -23.66
C PHE A 229 -19.75 17.89 -24.27
N PRO A 230 -20.48 17.29 -25.23
CA PRO A 230 -20.22 15.94 -25.72
C PRO A 230 -18.86 15.76 -26.44
N LYS A 231 -18.22 16.87 -26.85
CA LYS A 231 -16.94 16.85 -27.57
C LYS A 231 -15.73 17.09 -26.65
N LEU A 232 -15.97 17.51 -25.40
CA LEU A 232 -14.89 17.83 -24.48
C LEU A 232 -14.37 16.57 -23.79
N LYS A 233 -13.07 16.54 -23.55
CA LYS A 233 -12.43 15.47 -22.76
C LYS A 233 -12.56 15.83 -21.29
N LEU A 234 -13.39 15.10 -20.58
CA LEU A 234 -13.55 15.26 -19.13
C LEU A 234 -12.53 14.45 -18.36
N GLY A 235 -12.04 15.01 -17.28
CA GLY A 235 -11.27 14.32 -16.24
C GLY A 235 -12.00 14.37 -14.91
N ILE A 236 -11.49 13.61 -13.96
CA ILE A 236 -11.97 13.57 -12.58
C ILE A 236 -10.80 13.60 -11.60
N HIS A 237 -10.91 14.43 -10.57
CA HIS A 237 -10.02 14.50 -9.42
C HIS A 237 -10.83 14.39 -8.15
N THR A 238 -10.56 13.38 -7.31
CA THR A 238 -11.39 13.12 -6.11
C THR A 238 -10.53 13.00 -4.85
N HIS A 239 -11.03 13.65 -3.77
CA HIS A 239 -10.52 13.43 -2.41
C HIS A 239 -11.29 12.31 -1.70
N ASN A 240 -10.75 11.84 -0.57
CA ASN A 240 -11.19 10.60 0.08
C ASN A 240 -11.83 10.81 1.46
N ASP A 241 -12.32 12.01 1.78
CA ASP A 241 -12.82 12.36 3.12
C ASP A 241 -13.96 11.48 3.62
N CYS A 242 -14.82 11.03 2.71
CA CYS A 242 -15.87 10.04 3.01
C CYS A 242 -15.43 8.58 2.74
N GLY A 243 -14.16 8.31 2.42
CA GLY A 243 -13.70 6.98 2.02
C GLY A 243 -14.19 6.56 0.62
N LEU A 244 -14.64 7.49 -0.22
CA LEU A 244 -15.27 7.23 -1.51
C LEU A 244 -14.45 7.71 -2.71
N GLY A 245 -13.24 8.21 -2.53
CA GLY A 245 -12.44 8.80 -3.61
C GLY A 245 -12.29 7.87 -4.82
N VAL A 246 -11.96 6.60 -4.61
CA VAL A 246 -11.86 5.60 -5.69
C VAL A 246 -13.23 5.29 -6.30
N ALA A 247 -14.27 5.13 -5.49
CA ALA A 247 -15.61 4.85 -5.98
C ALA A 247 -16.16 6.00 -6.84
N ASN A 248 -15.90 7.23 -6.44
CA ASN A 248 -16.26 8.44 -7.18
C ASN A 248 -15.52 8.54 -8.51
N ALA A 249 -14.22 8.22 -8.53
CA ALA A 249 -13.45 8.18 -9.78
C ALA A 249 -13.96 7.10 -10.74
N VAL A 250 -14.29 5.89 -10.23
CA VAL A 250 -14.92 4.82 -11.03
C VAL A 250 -16.25 5.26 -11.59
N ALA A 251 -17.12 5.90 -10.78
CA ALA A 251 -18.41 6.43 -11.22
C ALA A 251 -18.25 7.43 -12.37
N ALA A 252 -17.30 8.36 -12.26
CA ALA A 252 -17.02 9.33 -13.32
C ALA A 252 -16.52 8.66 -14.61
N VAL A 253 -15.65 7.65 -14.53
CA VAL A 253 -15.17 6.86 -15.69
C VAL A 253 -16.30 6.13 -16.38
N GLN A 254 -17.26 5.59 -15.63
CA GLN A 254 -18.44 4.93 -16.17
C GLN A 254 -19.36 5.92 -16.94
N GLU A 255 -19.38 7.18 -16.52
CA GLU A 255 -20.12 8.25 -17.19
C GLU A 255 -19.32 8.95 -18.30
N GLY A 256 -18.12 8.47 -18.63
CA GLY A 256 -17.36 8.93 -19.79
C GLY A 256 -16.16 9.84 -19.50
N ALA A 257 -15.73 9.99 -18.26
CA ALA A 257 -14.47 10.67 -17.96
C ALA A 257 -13.29 9.91 -18.59
N LEU A 258 -12.39 10.64 -19.23
CA LEU A 258 -11.24 10.12 -20.00
C LEU A 258 -9.89 10.35 -19.33
N GLN A 259 -9.86 11.01 -18.19
CA GLN A 259 -8.68 11.17 -17.35
C GLN A 259 -9.06 10.98 -15.88
N VAL A 260 -8.25 10.26 -15.13
CA VAL A 260 -8.36 10.21 -13.68
C VAL A 260 -7.07 10.71 -13.07
N GLN A 261 -7.19 11.69 -12.17
CA GLN A 261 -6.11 12.17 -11.32
C GLN A 261 -6.17 11.46 -9.97
N GLY A 262 -5.01 11.11 -9.42
CA GLY A 262 -4.90 10.47 -8.12
C GLY A 262 -3.45 10.28 -7.69
N THR A 263 -3.26 9.63 -6.56
CA THR A 263 -1.93 9.42 -5.98
C THR A 263 -1.67 7.95 -5.69
N ILE A 264 -0.42 7.52 -5.80
CA ILE A 264 -0.04 6.20 -5.30
C ILE A 264 -0.26 6.18 -3.78
N ASN A 265 -0.81 5.08 -3.29
CA ASN A 265 -1.20 4.87 -1.89
C ASN A 265 -2.26 5.84 -1.34
N GLY A 266 -2.86 6.67 -2.20
CA GLY A 266 -3.91 7.61 -1.80
C GLY A 266 -3.40 8.79 -0.97
N TYR A 267 -2.12 9.14 -1.06
CA TYR A 267 -1.57 10.29 -0.34
C TYR A 267 -2.28 11.59 -0.71
N GLY A 268 -2.27 12.55 0.19
CA GLY A 268 -2.85 13.88 -0.01
C GLY A 268 -3.32 14.53 1.27
N GLU A 269 -3.81 15.75 1.16
CA GLU A 269 -4.36 16.48 2.32
C GLU A 269 -5.51 15.72 2.99
N ARG A 270 -5.65 15.91 4.29
CA ARG A 270 -6.70 15.32 5.13
C ARG A 270 -6.65 13.78 5.08
N THR A 271 -7.60 13.14 4.40
CA THR A 271 -7.69 11.68 4.27
C THR A 271 -7.13 11.17 2.93
N GLY A 272 -6.55 12.06 2.13
CA GLY A 272 -5.89 11.75 0.88
C GLY A 272 -6.77 11.87 -0.37
N ASN A 273 -6.21 11.45 -1.49
CA ASN A 273 -6.80 11.50 -2.83
C ASN A 273 -7.30 10.12 -3.29
N CYS A 274 -7.85 10.07 -4.50
CA CYS A 274 -8.11 8.80 -5.18
C CYS A 274 -6.85 7.92 -5.18
N ASN A 275 -6.94 6.76 -4.52
CA ASN A 275 -5.81 5.83 -4.42
C ASN A 275 -5.61 5.07 -5.73
N LEU A 276 -4.55 5.38 -6.47
CA LEU A 276 -4.22 4.73 -7.74
C LEU A 276 -3.87 3.25 -7.58
N THR A 277 -3.33 2.82 -6.43
CA THR A 277 -3.05 1.40 -6.20
C THR A 277 -4.32 0.55 -6.07
N THR A 278 -5.45 1.19 -5.73
CA THR A 278 -6.77 0.55 -5.74
C THR A 278 -7.47 0.75 -7.08
N LEU A 279 -7.37 1.93 -7.67
CA LEU A 279 -8.06 2.28 -8.91
C LEU A 279 -7.56 1.47 -10.12
N LEU A 280 -6.25 1.36 -10.31
CA LEU A 280 -5.65 0.69 -11.47
C LEU A 280 -6.13 -0.76 -11.65
N PRO A 281 -6.14 -1.61 -10.61
CA PRO A 281 -6.71 -2.96 -10.72
C PRO A 281 -8.21 -2.96 -11.02
N LEU A 282 -8.98 -2.00 -10.49
CA LEU A 282 -10.41 -1.89 -10.79
C LEU A 282 -10.63 -1.55 -12.26
N LEU A 283 -9.88 -0.61 -12.82
CA LEU A 283 -9.98 -0.24 -14.22
C LEU A 283 -9.61 -1.41 -15.15
N GLU A 284 -8.47 -2.07 -14.91
CA GLU A 284 -8.01 -3.13 -15.80
C GLU A 284 -8.72 -4.46 -15.60
N LEU A 285 -8.85 -4.92 -14.34
CA LEU A 285 -9.33 -6.27 -14.06
C LEU A 285 -10.85 -6.36 -13.89
N LYS A 286 -11.54 -5.26 -13.54
CA LYS A 286 -13.00 -5.26 -13.34
C LYS A 286 -13.76 -4.54 -14.45
N LEU A 287 -13.20 -3.46 -15.00
CA LEU A 287 -13.84 -2.67 -16.07
C LEU A 287 -13.26 -2.95 -17.46
N GLY A 288 -12.20 -3.76 -17.58
CA GLY A 288 -11.57 -4.11 -18.86
C GLY A 288 -10.92 -2.91 -19.58
N LYS A 289 -10.63 -1.81 -18.86
CA LYS A 289 -10.00 -0.62 -19.42
C LYS A 289 -8.47 -0.81 -19.41
N LYS A 290 -7.84 -0.76 -20.57
CA LYS A 290 -6.37 -0.85 -20.68
C LYS A 290 -5.77 0.52 -20.40
N VAL A 291 -5.18 0.69 -19.22
CA VAL A 291 -4.60 1.98 -18.77
C VAL A 291 -3.10 1.90 -18.51
N LEU A 292 -2.52 0.71 -18.51
CA LEU A 292 -1.09 0.48 -18.36
C LEU A 292 -0.54 -0.34 -19.53
N PRO A 293 0.77 -0.27 -19.80
CA PRO A 293 1.43 -1.23 -20.67
C PRO A 293 1.22 -2.66 -20.18
N GLN A 294 1.09 -3.59 -21.10
CA GLN A 294 0.82 -4.99 -20.79
C GLN A 294 1.85 -5.57 -19.80
N GLY A 295 1.37 -6.10 -18.70
CA GLY A 295 2.18 -6.74 -17.66
C GLY A 295 2.65 -5.80 -16.54
N ASN A 296 2.53 -4.49 -16.68
CA ASN A 296 3.02 -3.54 -15.66
C ASN A 296 2.19 -3.59 -14.37
N LEU A 297 0.91 -3.95 -14.44
CA LEU A 297 0.08 -4.11 -13.25
C LEU A 297 0.69 -5.08 -12.21
N ARG A 298 1.47 -6.08 -12.67
CA ARG A 298 2.18 -7.03 -11.80
C ARG A 298 3.29 -6.40 -10.94
N GLN A 299 3.66 -5.15 -11.19
CA GLN A 299 4.64 -4.41 -10.39
C GLN A 299 3.96 -3.48 -9.36
N LEU A 300 2.63 -3.53 -9.24
CA LEU A 300 1.87 -2.57 -8.43
C LEU A 300 2.23 -2.64 -6.94
N SER A 301 2.34 -3.85 -6.38
CA SER A 301 2.72 -4.03 -4.97
C SER A 301 4.13 -3.51 -4.68
N GLU A 302 5.07 -3.73 -5.61
CA GLU A 302 6.44 -3.20 -5.51
C GLU A 302 6.45 -1.67 -5.60
N LEU A 303 5.68 -1.08 -6.54
CA LEU A 303 5.56 0.36 -6.68
C LEU A 303 4.98 1.00 -5.40
N SER A 304 3.91 0.41 -4.85
CA SER A 304 3.29 0.86 -3.61
C SER A 304 4.28 0.89 -2.45
N ALA A 305 5.02 -0.21 -2.24
CA ALA A 305 6.04 -0.30 -1.20
C ALA A 305 7.21 0.70 -1.42
N PHE A 306 7.64 0.87 -2.67
CA PHE A 306 8.70 1.83 -3.02
C PHE A 306 8.31 3.28 -2.70
N VAL A 307 7.05 3.65 -2.94
CA VAL A 307 6.56 5.00 -2.61
C VAL A 307 6.52 5.22 -1.10
N ASP A 308 6.03 4.22 -0.33
CA ASP A 308 6.04 4.29 1.13
C ASP A 308 7.47 4.41 1.70
N GLU A 309 8.43 3.66 1.13
CA GLU A 309 9.84 3.75 1.53
C GLU A 309 10.41 5.15 1.31
N LEU A 310 10.18 5.75 0.11
CA LEU A 310 10.63 7.11 -0.17
C LEU A 310 9.95 8.17 0.70
N ALA A 311 8.69 7.96 1.05
CA ALA A 311 7.95 8.82 1.98
C ALA A 311 8.35 8.61 3.45
N ASN A 312 9.20 7.61 3.75
CA ASN A 312 9.54 7.17 5.09
C ASN A 312 8.31 6.77 5.92
N LEU A 313 7.34 6.14 5.27
CA LEU A 313 6.12 5.62 5.89
C LEU A 313 6.13 4.09 5.93
N HIS A 314 5.43 3.53 6.91
CA HIS A 314 5.20 2.09 6.96
C HIS A 314 4.13 1.69 5.95
N HIS A 315 4.46 0.69 5.12
CA HIS A 315 3.48 0.13 4.20
C HIS A 315 2.26 -0.45 4.95
N ASP A 316 1.04 -0.02 4.56
CA ASP A 316 -0.18 -0.54 5.19
C ASP A 316 -0.37 -2.02 4.80
N PRO A 317 -0.29 -2.94 5.78
CA PRO A 317 -0.47 -4.36 5.49
C PRO A 317 -1.88 -4.71 5.01
N ARG A 318 -2.87 -3.84 5.20
CA ARG A 318 -4.27 -4.03 4.81
C ARG A 318 -4.67 -3.25 3.57
N ALA A 319 -3.74 -2.54 2.93
CA ALA A 319 -4.03 -1.81 1.71
C ALA A 319 -4.66 -2.74 0.65
N PRO A 320 -5.80 -2.37 0.05
CA PRO A 320 -6.43 -3.19 -0.98
C PRO A 320 -5.46 -3.52 -2.11
N PHE A 321 -5.47 -4.76 -2.58
CA PHE A 321 -4.61 -5.32 -3.63
C PHE A 321 -3.13 -5.44 -3.28
N VAL A 322 -2.50 -4.43 -2.68
CA VAL A 322 -1.04 -4.34 -2.52
C VAL A 322 -0.54 -4.72 -1.12
N GLY A 323 -1.37 -4.57 -0.10
CA GLY A 323 -1.00 -4.90 1.28
C GLY A 323 -0.75 -6.41 1.44
N ARG A 324 0.19 -6.76 2.30
CA ARG A 324 0.57 -8.17 2.56
C ARG A 324 -0.57 -9.07 3.08
N THR A 325 -1.66 -8.47 3.60
CA THR A 325 -2.82 -9.23 4.09
C THR A 325 -4.00 -9.22 3.11
N ALA A 326 -3.88 -8.55 1.95
CA ALA A 326 -4.96 -8.44 0.98
C ALA A 326 -5.47 -9.81 0.47
N PHE A 327 -4.57 -10.81 0.43
CA PHE A 327 -4.88 -12.20 0.02
C PHE A 327 -4.47 -13.20 1.11
N ALA A 328 -4.66 -12.83 2.38
CA ALA A 328 -4.36 -13.67 3.51
C ALA A 328 -5.62 -14.37 4.03
N HIS A 329 -5.57 -15.69 4.16
CA HIS A 329 -6.68 -16.53 4.63
C HIS A 329 -6.33 -17.19 5.97
N LYS A 330 -7.17 -16.99 6.99
CA LYS A 330 -6.99 -17.52 8.35
C LYS A 330 -7.98 -18.63 8.72
N GLY A 331 -9.24 -18.46 8.35
CA GLY A 331 -10.31 -19.40 8.74
C GLY A 331 -10.16 -20.75 8.05
N GLY A 332 -10.22 -21.86 8.81
CA GLY A 332 -10.02 -23.22 8.28
C GLY A 332 -10.96 -23.60 7.14
N MET A 333 -12.22 -23.14 7.16
CA MET A 333 -13.17 -23.35 6.05
C MET A 333 -12.75 -22.57 4.80
N HIS A 334 -12.33 -21.31 4.95
CA HIS A 334 -11.85 -20.48 3.84
C HIS A 334 -10.60 -21.08 3.21
N VAL A 335 -9.61 -21.47 4.03
CA VAL A 335 -8.38 -22.11 3.55
C VAL A 335 -8.67 -23.41 2.78
N ASN A 336 -9.59 -24.26 3.29
CA ASN A 336 -9.99 -25.48 2.59
C ASN A 336 -10.66 -25.18 1.24
N ALA A 337 -11.50 -24.15 1.17
CA ALA A 337 -12.16 -23.76 -0.06
C ALA A 337 -11.18 -23.15 -1.08
N VAL A 338 -10.32 -22.23 -0.65
CA VAL A 338 -9.26 -21.63 -1.48
C VAL A 338 -8.32 -22.69 -2.04
N ASN A 339 -7.93 -23.68 -1.23
CA ASN A 339 -7.08 -24.79 -1.69
C ASN A 339 -7.73 -25.65 -2.79
N LYS A 340 -9.06 -25.75 -2.80
CA LYS A 340 -9.81 -26.46 -3.86
C LYS A 340 -10.06 -25.59 -5.09
N LEU A 341 -10.38 -24.33 -4.85
CA LEU A 341 -10.70 -23.35 -5.88
C LEU A 341 -10.43 -21.93 -5.35
N ALA A 342 -9.30 -21.33 -5.73
CA ALA A 342 -8.88 -19.99 -5.28
C ALA A 342 -9.98 -18.93 -5.53
N ALA A 343 -10.62 -18.97 -6.71
CA ALA A 343 -11.70 -18.04 -7.07
C ALA A 343 -12.93 -18.07 -6.13
N SER A 344 -13.03 -19.05 -5.21
CA SER A 344 -14.13 -19.09 -4.23
C SER A 344 -14.02 -18.01 -3.14
N PHE A 345 -12.82 -17.47 -2.90
CA PHE A 345 -12.55 -16.43 -1.91
C PHE A 345 -11.57 -15.34 -2.37
N GLU A 346 -11.05 -15.46 -3.59
CA GLU A 346 -10.17 -14.47 -4.21
C GLU A 346 -10.85 -13.90 -5.44
N HIS A 347 -11.11 -12.61 -5.43
CA HIS A 347 -11.83 -11.92 -6.50
C HIS A 347 -10.96 -11.62 -7.74
N ILE A 348 -9.63 -11.81 -7.61
CA ILE A 348 -8.62 -11.76 -8.67
C ILE A 348 -7.49 -12.74 -8.32
N GLU A 349 -6.64 -13.05 -9.30
CA GLU A 349 -5.37 -13.74 -9.06
C GLU A 349 -4.37 -12.77 -8.39
N PRO A 350 -3.83 -13.06 -7.19
CA PRO A 350 -2.92 -12.15 -6.48
C PRO A 350 -1.69 -11.72 -7.29
N ALA A 351 -1.12 -12.63 -8.08
CA ALA A 351 0.03 -12.37 -8.95
C ALA A 351 -0.24 -11.30 -10.02
N SER A 352 -1.52 -11.04 -10.37
CA SER A 352 -1.89 -10.02 -11.35
C SER A 352 -1.53 -8.60 -10.88
N VAL A 353 -1.40 -8.38 -9.58
CA VAL A 353 -1.01 -7.11 -8.93
C VAL A 353 0.34 -7.19 -8.22
N GLY A 354 1.11 -8.26 -8.45
CA GLY A 354 2.43 -8.48 -7.82
C GLY A 354 2.34 -8.89 -6.35
N ASN A 355 1.19 -9.39 -5.91
CA ASN A 355 1.00 -9.91 -4.56
C ASN A 355 0.96 -11.46 -4.58
N SER A 356 0.83 -12.06 -3.41
CA SER A 356 0.74 -13.52 -3.25
C SER A 356 -0.32 -13.91 -2.25
N GLN A 357 -0.90 -15.11 -2.48
CA GLN A 357 -1.77 -15.74 -1.50
C GLN A 357 -0.95 -16.09 -0.25
N ARG A 358 -1.54 -15.90 0.92
CA ARG A 358 -0.93 -16.27 2.21
C ARG A 358 -1.91 -17.06 3.08
N ILE A 359 -1.44 -18.14 3.64
CA ILE A 359 -2.19 -18.93 4.62
C ILE A 359 -1.67 -18.60 6.01
N LEU A 360 -2.58 -18.11 6.84
CA LEU A 360 -2.29 -17.80 8.23
C LEU A 360 -2.71 -18.98 9.11
N VAL A 361 -1.92 -19.24 10.16
CA VAL A 361 -2.21 -20.28 11.14
C VAL A 361 -2.54 -19.63 12.47
N GLY A 362 -3.63 -20.07 13.08
CA GLY A 362 -4.12 -19.54 14.34
C GLY A 362 -5.13 -20.48 15.01
N GLU A 363 -5.73 -20.04 16.11
CA GLU A 363 -6.68 -20.84 16.93
C GLU A 363 -7.86 -21.40 16.12
N LEU A 364 -8.27 -20.70 15.05
CA LEU A 364 -9.33 -21.12 14.14
C LEU A 364 -8.84 -22.05 13.02
N SER A 365 -7.55 -22.41 13.02
CA SER A 365 -6.96 -23.23 11.99
C SER A 365 -7.31 -24.70 12.15
N GLY A 366 -7.57 -25.36 11.01
CA GLY A 366 -7.72 -26.80 10.90
C GLY A 366 -6.43 -27.51 10.47
N GLY A 367 -6.48 -28.84 10.29
CA GLY A 367 -5.37 -29.65 9.76
C GLY A 367 -4.88 -29.15 8.40
N ALA A 368 -5.80 -28.70 7.54
CA ALA A 368 -5.49 -28.16 6.22
C ALA A 368 -4.57 -26.92 6.29
N ASN A 369 -4.79 -25.99 7.24
CA ASN A 369 -3.94 -24.80 7.39
C ASN A 369 -2.50 -25.17 7.75
N VAL A 370 -2.33 -26.09 8.74
CA VAL A 370 -1.01 -26.54 9.15
C VAL A 370 -0.30 -27.26 8.02
N MET A 371 -1.01 -28.10 7.26
CA MET A 371 -0.46 -28.81 6.11
C MET A 371 -0.02 -27.85 5.00
N MET A 372 -0.86 -26.87 4.66
CA MET A 372 -0.52 -25.87 3.63
C MET A 372 0.68 -25.03 4.05
N LYS A 373 0.67 -24.54 5.30
CA LYS A 373 1.80 -23.76 5.82
C LYS A 373 3.09 -24.58 5.89
N ALA A 374 2.99 -25.87 6.25
CA ALA A 374 4.12 -26.77 6.21
C ALA A 374 4.65 -26.97 4.78
N ARG A 375 3.76 -27.10 3.76
CA ARG A 375 4.16 -27.18 2.34
C ARG A 375 4.86 -25.92 1.86
N GLU A 376 4.33 -24.72 2.21
CA GLU A 376 5.01 -23.44 1.91
C GLU A 376 6.44 -23.41 2.47
N LEU A 377 6.66 -24.06 3.61
CA LEU A 377 7.97 -24.18 4.28
C LEU A 377 8.80 -25.38 3.77
N GLY A 378 8.36 -26.07 2.70
CA GLY A 378 9.03 -27.23 2.15
C GLY A 378 8.94 -28.51 3.00
N VAL A 379 7.98 -28.57 3.94
CA VAL A 379 7.76 -29.73 4.83
C VAL A 379 6.50 -30.47 4.41
N THR A 380 6.63 -31.74 4.04
CA THR A 380 5.49 -32.60 3.69
C THR A 380 4.92 -33.27 4.92
N ILE A 381 3.63 -33.02 5.22
CA ILE A 381 2.87 -33.69 6.29
C ILE A 381 1.53 -34.19 5.77
N ASP A 382 1.05 -35.31 6.34
CA ASP A 382 -0.28 -35.82 6.06
C ASP A 382 -1.29 -35.17 7.03
N GLU A 383 -2.36 -34.58 6.48
CA GLU A 383 -3.41 -33.90 7.22
C GLU A 383 -4.03 -34.77 8.33
N LYS A 384 -4.22 -36.06 8.07
CA LYS A 384 -4.87 -37.02 8.97
C LYS A 384 -3.91 -37.71 9.93
N SER A 385 -2.62 -37.43 9.85
CA SER A 385 -1.63 -38.07 10.69
C SER A 385 -1.77 -37.72 12.18
N ALA A 386 -1.31 -38.62 13.06
CA ALA A 386 -1.26 -38.36 14.48
C ALA A 386 -0.32 -37.17 14.82
N GLN A 387 0.74 -36.99 14.02
CA GLN A 387 1.71 -35.92 14.15
C GLN A 387 1.06 -34.56 13.87
N THR A 388 0.27 -34.43 12.78
CA THR A 388 -0.46 -33.20 12.47
C THR A 388 -1.45 -32.83 13.57
N ARG A 389 -2.17 -33.81 14.13
CA ARG A 389 -3.07 -33.60 15.27
C ARG A 389 -2.30 -33.11 16.51
N ALA A 390 -1.13 -33.65 16.79
CA ALA A 390 -0.29 -33.23 17.92
C ALA A 390 0.24 -31.79 17.72
N ILE A 391 0.66 -31.43 16.52
CA ILE A 391 1.09 -30.07 16.17
C ILE A 391 -0.07 -29.10 16.36
N LEU A 392 -1.27 -29.40 15.84
CA LEU A 392 -2.46 -28.58 16.03
C LEU A 392 -2.81 -28.39 17.51
N ALA A 393 -2.79 -29.47 18.29
CA ALA A 393 -3.05 -29.38 19.71
C ALA A 393 -2.02 -28.49 20.42
N ARG A 394 -0.75 -28.58 20.02
CA ARG A 394 0.33 -27.74 20.55
C ARG A 394 0.15 -26.28 20.19
N ILE A 395 -0.19 -25.96 18.94
CA ILE A 395 -0.48 -24.59 18.47
C ILE A 395 -1.63 -24.00 19.30
N LYS A 396 -2.77 -24.68 19.38
CA LYS A 396 -3.93 -24.21 20.16
C LYS A 396 -3.60 -23.97 21.61
N LYS A 397 -2.76 -24.81 22.21
CA LYS A 397 -2.29 -24.61 23.59
C LYS A 397 -1.43 -23.35 23.71
N LEU A 398 -0.48 -23.17 22.82
CA LEU A 398 0.40 -22.00 22.82
C LEU A 398 -0.39 -20.70 22.59
N GLU A 399 -1.36 -20.70 21.69
CA GLU A 399 -2.22 -19.54 21.46
C GLU A 399 -3.10 -19.21 22.67
N LYS A 400 -3.66 -20.21 23.34
CA LYS A 400 -4.32 -20.02 24.63
C LYS A 400 -3.38 -19.42 25.67
N ASP A 401 -2.10 -19.72 25.59
CA ASP A 401 -1.06 -19.15 26.45
C ASP A 401 -0.60 -17.75 25.98
N GLY A 402 -1.12 -17.25 24.85
CA GLY A 402 -0.90 -15.89 24.35
C GLY A 402 0.07 -15.78 23.19
N TYR A 403 0.55 -16.88 22.63
CA TYR A 403 1.35 -16.87 21.39
C TYR A 403 0.50 -16.44 20.21
N GLU A 404 1.15 -15.85 19.20
CA GLU A 404 0.55 -15.47 17.92
C GLU A 404 1.56 -15.74 16.82
N PHE A 405 1.20 -16.61 15.88
CA PHE A 405 2.13 -17.06 14.85
C PHE A 405 2.00 -16.28 13.52
N GLU A 406 1.01 -15.39 13.39
CA GLU A 406 0.76 -14.62 12.15
C GLU A 406 1.94 -13.71 11.76
N ALA A 407 2.59 -13.12 12.77
CA ALA A 407 3.80 -12.30 12.59
C ALA A 407 5.07 -13.05 13.03
N ALA A 408 5.00 -14.37 13.25
CA ALA A 408 6.07 -15.19 13.78
C ALA A 408 6.21 -16.51 13.00
N ASP A 409 6.25 -16.41 11.68
CA ASP A 409 6.37 -17.55 10.75
C ASP A 409 7.58 -18.44 11.10
N ALA A 410 8.70 -17.86 11.53
CA ALA A 410 9.89 -18.60 11.91
C ALA A 410 9.71 -19.43 13.20
N SER A 411 9.01 -18.90 14.22
CA SER A 411 8.66 -19.69 15.41
C SER A 411 7.71 -20.84 15.06
N PHE A 412 6.77 -20.59 14.14
CA PHE A 412 5.88 -21.63 13.64
C PHE A 412 6.66 -22.73 12.89
N GLU A 413 7.54 -22.38 11.97
CA GLU A 413 8.38 -23.32 11.23
C GLU A 413 9.25 -24.17 12.19
N LEU A 414 9.90 -23.52 13.15
CA LEU A 414 10.68 -24.23 14.19
C LEU A 414 9.82 -25.23 14.97
N LEU A 415 8.59 -24.85 15.34
CA LEU A 415 7.66 -25.72 16.05
C LEU A 415 7.31 -26.95 15.21
N VAL A 416 7.00 -26.76 13.94
CA VAL A 416 6.65 -27.85 13.00
C VAL A 416 7.86 -28.76 12.77
N ARG A 417 9.01 -28.22 12.39
CA ARG A 417 10.23 -29.00 12.11
C ARG A 417 10.74 -29.77 13.35
N ARG A 418 10.76 -29.14 14.52
CA ARG A 418 11.12 -29.81 15.78
C ARG A 418 10.17 -30.96 16.11
N SER A 419 8.89 -30.84 15.76
CA SER A 419 7.88 -31.88 15.99
C SER A 419 7.96 -33.07 15.02
N LEU A 420 8.34 -32.81 13.76
CA LEU A 420 8.38 -33.81 12.68
C LEU A 420 9.77 -34.43 12.52
N GLU A 421 10.78 -33.63 12.40
CA GLU A 421 12.13 -34.04 11.98
C GLU A 421 13.05 -34.27 13.18
N LYS A 422 12.57 -34.01 14.41
CA LYS A 422 13.37 -34.11 15.67
C LYS A 422 14.70 -33.37 15.57
N ILE A 423 14.74 -32.24 14.83
CA ILE A 423 15.95 -31.44 14.69
C ILE A 423 16.39 -30.94 16.06
N PRO A 424 17.61 -31.23 16.50
CA PRO A 424 18.10 -30.75 17.78
C PRO A 424 18.27 -29.23 17.73
N ALA A 425 17.98 -28.56 18.83
CA ALA A 425 18.27 -27.15 18.95
C ALA A 425 19.78 -26.91 18.78
N PRO A 426 20.20 -25.92 17.95
CA PRO A 426 21.64 -25.68 17.72
C PRO A 426 22.37 -25.26 19.00
N PHE A 427 21.65 -24.70 19.94
CA PHE A 427 22.11 -24.34 21.28
C PHE A 427 20.95 -24.31 22.27
N GLN A 428 21.27 -24.27 23.56
CA GLN A 428 20.28 -24.13 24.64
C GLN A 428 20.80 -23.14 25.69
N ILE A 429 19.98 -22.21 26.10
CA ILE A 429 20.26 -21.34 27.25
C ILE A 429 20.03 -22.17 28.52
N GLU A 430 21.08 -22.37 29.34
CA GLU A 430 21.00 -23.08 30.62
C GLU A 430 20.63 -22.14 31.76
N SER A 431 21.22 -20.96 31.76
CA SER A 431 20.92 -19.94 32.75
C SER A 431 21.30 -18.56 32.24
N TYR A 432 20.61 -17.55 32.74
CA TYR A 432 21.00 -16.16 32.57
C TYR A 432 20.70 -15.34 33.82
N GLU A 433 21.49 -14.29 34.02
CA GLU A 433 21.30 -13.26 35.04
C GLU A 433 21.37 -11.90 34.33
N VAL A 434 20.38 -11.02 34.56
CA VAL A 434 20.40 -9.65 34.04
C VAL A 434 20.28 -8.70 35.21
N LYS A 435 21.25 -7.78 35.36
CA LYS A 435 21.32 -6.78 36.41
C LYS A 435 21.23 -5.40 35.81
N VAL A 436 20.22 -4.64 36.21
CA VAL A 436 20.06 -3.21 35.90
C VAL A 436 20.49 -2.42 37.11
N VAL A 437 21.38 -1.44 36.92
CA VAL A 437 21.94 -0.63 37.99
C VAL A 437 21.79 0.85 37.65
N ARG A 438 21.16 1.59 38.57
CA ARG A 438 21.16 3.03 38.62
C ARG A 438 21.91 3.46 39.87
N SER A 439 23.11 4.05 39.73
CA SER A 439 23.96 4.39 40.86
C SER A 439 23.56 5.70 41.57
N ARG A 440 22.85 6.60 40.86
CA ARG A 440 22.36 7.91 41.37
C ARG A 440 21.10 8.30 40.60
N PRO A 441 20.22 9.18 41.11
CA PRO A 441 19.01 9.62 40.42
C PRO A 441 19.27 10.25 39.04
N THR A 442 20.40 10.92 38.86
CA THR A 442 20.85 11.58 37.61
C THR A 442 21.72 10.69 36.73
N ALA A 443 22.11 9.49 37.19
CA ALA A 443 22.97 8.58 36.42
C ALA A 443 22.15 7.80 35.41
N ARG A 444 22.68 7.60 34.21
CA ARG A 444 22.14 6.67 33.22
C ARG A 444 22.19 5.25 33.79
N GLU A 445 21.11 4.50 33.58
CA GLU A 445 21.06 3.08 33.93
C GLU A 445 22.06 2.28 33.07
N THR A 446 22.67 1.29 33.67
CA THR A 446 23.53 0.32 32.98
C THR A 446 22.97 -1.07 33.15
N SER A 447 22.95 -1.83 32.07
CA SER A 447 22.48 -3.21 32.09
C SER A 447 23.64 -4.17 31.85
N HIS A 448 23.71 -5.22 32.66
CA HIS A 448 24.72 -6.27 32.57
C HIS A 448 24.02 -7.62 32.49
N ALA A 449 24.37 -8.42 31.52
CA ALA A 449 23.90 -9.80 31.42
C ALA A 449 25.07 -10.80 31.55
N LYS A 450 24.83 -11.91 32.28
CA LYS A 450 25.66 -13.12 32.30
C LYS A 450 24.80 -14.25 31.77
N ILE A 451 25.35 -15.11 30.91
CA ILE A 451 24.64 -16.21 30.32
C ILE A 451 25.49 -17.46 30.25
N ALA A 452 24.88 -18.63 30.47
CA ALA A 452 25.45 -19.91 30.17
C ALA A 452 24.66 -20.58 29.03
N VAL A 453 25.35 -20.94 27.96
CA VAL A 453 24.76 -21.49 26.74
C VAL A 453 25.42 -22.84 26.43
N ARG A 454 24.62 -23.87 26.28
CA ARG A 454 25.07 -25.20 25.84
C ARG A 454 25.09 -25.27 24.32
N ILE A 455 26.22 -25.62 23.74
CA ILE A 455 26.42 -25.86 22.30
C ILE A 455 27.00 -27.27 22.17
N GLY A 456 26.18 -28.22 21.71
CA GLY A 456 26.56 -29.65 21.76
C GLY A 456 26.87 -30.11 23.19
N LYS A 457 28.10 -30.58 23.42
CA LYS A 457 28.57 -31.05 24.75
C LYS A 457 29.24 -29.94 25.60
N LYS A 458 29.47 -28.74 25.03
CA LYS A 458 30.20 -27.65 25.70
C LYS A 458 29.23 -26.59 26.24
N VAL A 459 29.53 -26.05 27.42
CA VAL A 459 28.83 -24.91 28.01
C VAL A 459 29.74 -23.69 27.91
N GLN A 460 29.23 -22.66 27.17
CA GLN A 460 29.90 -21.37 27.03
C GLN A 460 29.31 -20.39 28.05
N LYS A 461 30.16 -19.80 28.89
CA LYS A 461 29.74 -18.75 29.83
C LYS A 461 30.28 -17.41 29.36
N THR A 462 29.40 -16.45 29.15
CA THR A 462 29.78 -15.12 28.69
C THR A 462 29.04 -14.02 29.46
N SER A 463 29.54 -12.80 29.35
CA SER A 463 28.88 -11.63 29.89
C SER A 463 29.01 -10.47 28.92
N ALA A 464 28.01 -9.57 28.92
CA ALA A 464 28.01 -8.35 28.14
C ALA A 464 27.32 -7.22 28.89
N ARG A 465 27.60 -5.98 28.48
CA ARG A 465 26.88 -4.76 28.83
C ARG A 465 25.96 -4.39 27.68
N GLY A 466 24.90 -3.65 27.97
CA GLY A 466 23.98 -3.11 26.98
C GLY A 466 23.28 -1.86 27.48
N ASP A 467 22.67 -1.12 26.57
CA ASP A 467 21.89 0.09 26.85
C ASP A 467 20.59 -0.21 27.60
N GLY A 468 20.12 -1.47 27.53
CA GLY A 468 18.96 -1.98 28.25
C GLY A 468 19.11 -3.47 28.55
N PRO A 469 18.23 -4.04 29.40
CA PRO A 469 18.35 -5.43 29.86
C PRO A 469 18.27 -6.46 28.74
N VAL A 470 17.40 -6.25 27.74
CA VAL A 470 17.27 -7.14 26.58
C VAL A 470 18.48 -7.03 25.65
N ASN A 471 18.99 -5.81 25.44
CA ASN A 471 20.19 -5.58 24.64
C ASN A 471 21.44 -6.24 25.29
N ALA A 472 21.59 -6.13 26.61
CA ALA A 472 22.67 -6.82 27.33
C ALA A 472 22.56 -8.35 27.19
N LEU A 473 21.33 -8.89 27.24
CA LEU A 473 21.08 -10.32 27.10
C LEU A 473 21.41 -10.81 25.68
N ASP A 474 20.94 -10.11 24.62
CA ASP A 474 21.27 -10.43 23.23
C ASP A 474 22.77 -10.35 22.97
N ALA A 475 23.45 -9.32 23.46
CA ALA A 475 24.89 -9.15 23.32
C ALA A 475 25.66 -10.30 23.99
N ALA A 476 25.24 -10.73 25.20
CA ALA A 476 25.86 -11.87 25.90
C ALA A 476 25.62 -13.18 25.16
N LEU A 477 24.41 -13.40 24.64
CA LEU A 477 24.03 -14.58 23.86
C LEU A 477 24.82 -14.67 22.55
N ARG A 478 24.87 -13.57 21.78
CA ARG A 478 25.69 -13.50 20.55
C ARG A 478 27.16 -13.75 20.83
N LYS A 479 27.71 -13.18 21.91
CA LYS A 479 29.10 -13.40 22.31
C LYS A 479 29.39 -14.88 22.62
N ALA A 480 28.42 -15.63 23.18
CA ALA A 480 28.54 -17.06 23.40
C ALA A 480 28.51 -17.89 22.11
N LEU A 481 27.66 -17.46 21.14
CA LEU A 481 27.38 -18.23 19.94
C LEU A 481 28.34 -17.97 18.78
N LEU A 482 28.85 -16.74 18.63
CA LEU A 482 29.70 -16.33 17.50
C LEU A 482 30.94 -17.18 17.26
N PRO A 483 31.65 -17.71 18.29
CA PRO A 483 32.79 -18.61 18.07
C PRO A 483 32.42 -19.91 17.36
N SER A 484 31.20 -20.43 17.61
CA SER A 484 30.71 -21.65 17.00
C SER A 484 29.90 -21.41 15.72
N PHE A 485 29.29 -20.22 15.61
CA PHE A 485 28.40 -19.82 14.50
C PHE A 485 28.75 -18.42 13.96
N PRO A 486 29.87 -18.25 13.23
CA PRO A 486 30.31 -16.94 12.74
C PRO A 486 29.33 -16.26 11.80
N SER A 487 28.45 -17.03 11.13
CA SER A 487 27.41 -16.53 10.21
C SER A 487 26.41 -15.59 10.91
N LEU A 488 26.21 -15.71 12.22
CA LEU A 488 25.33 -14.84 13.02
C LEU A 488 25.72 -13.34 12.97
N ARG A 489 26.91 -12.99 12.49
CA ARG A 489 27.32 -11.59 12.27
C ARG A 489 26.47 -10.87 11.23
N ARG A 490 25.89 -11.61 10.28
CA ARG A 490 25.01 -11.04 9.23
C ARG A 490 23.60 -10.78 9.72
N MET A 491 23.19 -11.43 10.81
CA MET A 491 21.84 -11.32 11.34
C MET A 491 21.70 -10.06 12.18
N LYS A 492 20.73 -9.21 11.83
CA LYS A 492 20.35 -8.00 12.57
C LYS A 492 18.91 -8.13 13.07
N LEU A 493 18.64 -7.60 14.24
CA LEU A 493 17.30 -7.37 14.74
C LEU A 493 16.82 -6.06 14.10
N ILE A 494 15.64 -6.06 13.45
CA ILE A 494 15.09 -4.90 12.74
C ILE A 494 13.85 -4.33 13.45
N ASP A 495 13.10 -5.18 14.20
CA ASP A 495 11.96 -4.70 14.98
C ASP A 495 11.78 -5.51 16.27
N TYR A 496 11.27 -4.85 17.30
CA TYR A 496 11.04 -5.43 18.63
C TYR A 496 9.76 -4.84 19.22
N LYS A 497 8.71 -5.68 19.31
CA LYS A 497 7.38 -5.28 19.79
C LYS A 497 7.00 -6.03 21.06
N VAL A 498 6.47 -5.30 22.04
CA VAL A 498 5.99 -5.86 23.31
C VAL A 498 4.51 -5.55 23.47
N ARG A 499 3.72 -6.58 23.80
CA ARG A 499 2.28 -6.44 24.07
C ARG A 499 1.86 -7.18 25.32
N ILE A 500 0.99 -6.57 26.11
CA ILE A 500 0.28 -7.24 27.19
C ILE A 500 -0.82 -8.11 26.57
N VAL A 501 -0.83 -9.41 26.90
CA VAL A 501 -1.77 -10.39 26.34
C VAL A 501 -2.98 -10.60 27.24
N SER A 502 -2.84 -10.45 28.57
CA SER A 502 -3.95 -10.58 29.50
C SER A 502 -4.11 -9.32 30.32
N SER A 503 -5.30 -8.72 30.31
CA SER A 503 -5.63 -7.52 31.10
C SER A 503 -5.83 -7.81 32.61
N ARG A 504 -5.91 -9.08 33.01
CA ARG A 504 -6.12 -9.50 34.40
C ARG A 504 -4.75 -9.83 35.03
N GLY A 505 -4.20 -8.95 35.83
CA GLY A 505 -2.96 -9.23 36.57
C GLY A 505 -2.04 -8.02 36.77
N GLY A 506 -2.37 -6.84 36.28
CA GLY A 506 -1.52 -5.65 36.41
C GLY A 506 -0.09 -5.91 35.91
N THR A 507 0.91 -5.69 36.75
CA THR A 507 2.31 -5.91 36.42
C THR A 507 2.71 -7.40 36.30
N ALA A 508 1.85 -8.34 36.70
CA ALA A 508 2.01 -9.79 36.52
C ALA A 508 1.30 -10.33 35.27
N ALA A 509 0.82 -9.45 34.41
CA ALA A 509 0.19 -9.84 33.15
C ALA A 509 1.14 -10.60 32.24
N ARG A 510 0.62 -11.53 31.44
CA ARG A 510 1.41 -12.18 30.39
C ARG A 510 1.79 -11.17 29.31
N ILE A 511 3.02 -11.23 28.88
CA ILE A 511 3.63 -10.35 27.88
C ILE A 511 4.01 -11.19 26.68
N ARG A 512 3.67 -10.71 25.50
CA ARG A 512 4.13 -11.24 24.22
C ARG A 512 5.22 -10.34 23.68
N VAL A 513 6.33 -10.92 23.30
CA VAL A 513 7.44 -10.27 22.62
C VAL A 513 7.50 -10.83 21.20
N LEU A 514 7.43 -9.95 20.21
CA LEU A 514 7.68 -10.24 18.80
C LEU A 514 9.05 -9.65 18.45
N VAL A 515 9.89 -10.46 17.82
CA VAL A 515 11.21 -10.07 17.31
C VAL A 515 11.22 -10.28 15.81
N GLU A 516 11.54 -9.24 15.07
CA GLU A 516 11.76 -9.31 13.63
C GLU A 516 13.26 -9.16 13.35
N SER A 517 13.79 -10.03 12.51
CA SER A 517 15.23 -10.11 12.21
C SER A 517 15.44 -10.20 10.71
N SER A 518 16.62 -9.72 10.25
CA SER A 518 17.02 -9.77 8.83
C SER A 518 18.47 -10.17 8.68
N ASP A 519 18.82 -10.84 7.57
CA ASP A 519 20.19 -11.10 7.14
C ASP A 519 20.60 -10.26 5.91
N GLY A 520 19.76 -9.29 5.55
CA GLY A 520 19.93 -8.42 4.38
C GLY A 520 19.31 -8.97 3.09
N ALA A 521 19.02 -10.29 3.04
CA ALA A 521 18.36 -10.92 1.89
C ALA A 521 16.90 -11.32 2.21
N ARG A 522 16.59 -11.49 3.48
CA ARG A 522 15.27 -11.93 3.97
C ARG A 522 15.04 -11.46 5.39
N GLU A 523 13.76 -11.46 5.76
CA GLU A 523 13.25 -11.10 7.06
C GLU A 523 12.44 -12.26 7.65
N TRP A 524 12.43 -12.37 8.98
CA TRP A 524 11.65 -13.39 9.70
C TRP A 524 11.24 -12.93 11.08
N GLY A 525 10.01 -13.29 11.47
CA GLY A 525 9.44 -12.98 12.76
C GLY A 525 9.47 -14.19 13.72
N THR A 526 9.72 -13.92 15.01
CA THR A 526 9.66 -14.89 16.10
C THR A 526 8.92 -14.35 17.30
N VAL A 527 8.39 -15.25 18.15
CA VAL A 527 7.54 -14.90 19.29
C VAL A 527 7.94 -15.61 20.57
N GLY A 528 7.91 -14.88 21.68
CA GLY A 528 8.04 -15.44 23.03
C GLY A 528 6.95 -14.89 23.94
N VAL A 529 6.44 -15.72 24.86
CA VAL A 529 5.38 -15.32 25.81
C VAL A 529 5.76 -15.78 27.22
N SER A 530 5.71 -14.84 28.16
CA SER A 530 5.93 -15.10 29.59
C SER A 530 5.28 -13.99 30.42
N THR A 531 5.18 -14.18 31.72
CA THR A 531 4.89 -13.10 32.68
C THR A 531 6.14 -12.22 32.95
N ASN A 532 7.31 -12.68 32.53
CA ASN A 532 8.57 -11.96 32.63
C ASN A 532 9.04 -11.52 31.25
N ILE A 533 9.20 -10.21 31.06
CA ILE A 533 9.62 -9.62 29.77
C ILE A 533 10.98 -10.14 29.30
N LEU A 534 11.92 -10.38 30.21
CA LEU A 534 13.23 -10.91 29.86
C LEU A 534 13.15 -12.35 29.36
N GLU A 535 12.29 -13.17 29.99
CA GLU A 535 12.05 -14.54 29.56
C GLU A 535 11.34 -14.58 28.21
N ALA A 536 10.30 -13.76 28.01
CA ALA A 536 9.62 -13.66 26.72
C ALA A 536 10.60 -13.21 25.61
N SER A 537 11.48 -12.27 25.91
CA SER A 537 12.52 -11.81 24.99
C SER A 537 13.56 -12.89 24.70
N ALA A 538 14.02 -13.61 25.73
CA ALA A 538 14.96 -14.72 25.57
C ALA A 538 14.39 -15.83 24.68
N LEU A 539 13.12 -16.17 24.83
CA LEU A 539 12.41 -17.15 23.99
C LEU A 539 12.37 -16.71 22.53
N ALA A 540 11.93 -15.47 22.27
CA ALA A 540 11.85 -14.91 20.91
C ALA A 540 13.24 -14.82 20.25
N LEU A 541 14.26 -14.33 20.95
CA LEU A 541 15.65 -14.25 20.47
C LEU A 541 16.24 -15.64 20.21
N THR A 542 15.99 -16.63 21.10
CA THR A 542 16.45 -18.01 20.92
C THR A 542 15.86 -18.63 19.67
N ASP A 543 14.58 -18.44 19.42
CA ASP A 543 13.94 -18.91 18.20
C ASP A 543 14.49 -18.18 16.96
N SER A 544 14.70 -16.87 17.04
CA SER A 544 15.23 -16.11 15.92
C SER A 544 16.64 -16.54 15.49
N LEU A 545 17.54 -16.72 16.46
CA LEU A 545 18.89 -17.24 16.21
C LEU A 545 18.88 -18.71 15.76
N SER A 546 18.01 -19.54 16.35
CA SER A 546 17.87 -20.95 15.96
C SER A 546 17.36 -21.07 14.52
N TYR A 547 16.39 -20.24 14.12
CA TYR A 547 15.85 -20.20 12.77
C TYR A 547 16.91 -19.83 11.72
N PHE A 548 17.71 -18.81 12.02
CA PHE A 548 18.83 -18.44 11.15
C PHE A 548 19.84 -19.59 10.93
N LEU A 549 20.05 -20.40 11.96
CA LEU A 549 21.00 -21.51 11.95
C LEU A 549 20.44 -22.82 11.39
N LEU A 550 19.15 -22.89 11.04
CA LEU A 550 18.57 -24.09 10.42
C LEU A 550 19.26 -24.42 9.09
N PRO A 551 19.62 -25.70 8.86
CA PRO A 551 20.01 -26.16 7.54
C PRO A 551 18.89 -25.90 6.54
N ARG A 552 19.23 -25.40 5.38
CA ARG A 552 18.25 -25.19 4.30
C ARG A 552 18.41 -26.23 3.23
N PRO A 553 17.31 -26.68 2.62
CA PRO A 553 17.41 -27.41 1.37
C PRO A 553 18.08 -26.48 0.34
N THR A 554 19.15 -26.98 -0.26
CA THR A 554 19.85 -26.37 -1.41
C THR A 554 18.96 -26.35 -2.62
#